data_47dd369165092af95688506acd137d1f
#
_entry.id   47dd369165092af95688506acd137d1f
#
_cell.length_a   1.000
_cell.length_b   1.000
_cell.length_c   1.000
_cell.angle_alpha   90.00
_cell.angle_beta   90.00
_cell.angle_gamma   90.00
#
_symmetry.space_group_name_H-M   'P 1'
#
loop_
_entity.id
_entity.type
_entity.pdbx_description
1 polymer ?
#
loop_
_entity_poly.entity_id
_entity_poly.type
_entity_poly.pdbx_seq_one_letter_code
_entity_poly.pdbx_strand_id
1 'polypeptide(L)'
;MRILIIEDEFNVIRLYKENKKIFLTVTNRGEEIPKGEEEKIFERFYRIDKSRNRSEGRYGLGLAIAKSLLEQHKGQISASSANGQTTFCVRF
;
A
#
# COMPACT_ATOMS: atom_id res chain seq x y z
N MET A 1 22.69 3.20 8.67
CA MET A 1 21.43 3.02 7.92
C MET A 1 21.17 4.16 6.99
N ARG A 2 20.70 3.85 5.80
CA ARG A 2 20.33 4.86 4.84
C ARG A 2 18.84 5.01 4.74
N ILE A 3 18.37 6.24 4.63
CA ILE A 3 16.96 6.52 4.51
C ILE A 3 16.78 7.44 3.30
N LEU A 4 15.92 7.04 2.41
CA LEU A 4 15.50 7.87 1.29
C LEU A 4 14.06 8.27 1.53
N ILE A 5 13.79 9.56 1.48
CA ILE A 5 12.45 10.07 1.69
C ILE A 5 12.10 10.95 0.51
N ILE A 6 10.97 10.65 -0.13
CA ILE A 6 10.42 11.45 -1.21
C ILE A 6 9.04 11.87 -0.78
N GLU A 7 8.76 13.16 -0.86
CA GLU A 7 7.48 13.62 -0.38
C GLU A 7 6.96 14.74 -1.27
N ASP A 8 5.66 14.73 -1.49
CA ASP A 8 4.98 15.82 -2.17
C ASP A 8 3.73 16.14 -1.39
N GLU A 9 2.80 16.84 -2.02
CA GLU A 9 1.63 17.33 -1.31
C GLU A 9 0.75 16.21 -0.75
N PHE A 10 0.69 15.08 -1.43
CA PHE A 10 -0.25 14.03 -1.08
C PHE A 10 0.40 12.70 -0.72
N ASN A 11 1.68 12.55 -1.01
CA ASN A 11 2.34 11.26 -0.86
C ASN A 11 3.66 11.41 -0.12
N VAL A 12 3.97 10.40 0.69
CA VAL A 12 5.29 10.29 1.31
C VAL A 12 5.78 8.87 1.05
N ILE A 13 6.94 8.77 0.44
CA ILE A 13 7.56 7.48 0.16
C ILE A 13 8.85 7.41 0.95
N ARG A 14 9.01 6.33 1.71
CA ARG A 14 10.22 6.11 2.50
C ARG A 14 10.80 4.76 2.14
N LEU A 15 12.11 4.74 2.00
CA LEU A 15 12.84 3.50 1.76
C LEU A 15 13.97 3.45 2.76
N TYR A 16 14.03 2.38 3.54
CA TYR A 16 15.06 2.26 4.56
C TYR A 16 15.36 0.80 4.85
N LYS A 17 16.48 0.58 5.53
CA LYS A 17 16.91 -0.75 5.89
C LYS A 17 17.08 -0.83 7.39
N GLU A 18 16.58 -1.90 7.98
CA GLU A 18 16.65 -2.08 9.42
C GLU A 18 16.75 -3.57 9.72
N ASN A 19 17.75 -3.96 10.52
CA ASN A 19 17.94 -5.36 10.92
C ASN A 19 17.95 -6.30 9.72
N LYS A 20 18.68 -5.92 8.67
CA LYS A 20 18.82 -6.71 7.45
C LYS A 20 17.55 -6.85 6.66
N LYS A 21 16.54 -6.08 6.99
CA LYS A 21 15.29 -6.02 6.23
C LYS A 21 15.19 -4.70 5.54
N ILE A 22 14.59 -4.73 4.37
CA ILE A 22 14.36 -3.50 3.61
C ILE A 22 12.89 -3.18 3.67
N PHE A 23 12.59 -1.93 3.99
CA PHE A 23 11.22 -1.46 4.12
C PHE A 23 10.97 -0.35 3.11
N LEU A 24 9.82 -0.44 2.45
CA LEU A 24 9.34 0.62 1.59
C LEU A 24 7.94 0.96 2.06
N THR A 25 7.72 2.19 2.44
CA THR A 25 6.38 2.63 2.82
C THR A 25 5.91 3.72 1.90
N VAL A 26 4.65 3.66 1.54
CA VAL A 26 4.00 4.67 0.71
C VAL A 26 2.77 5.13 1.46
N THR A 27 2.74 6.40 1.84
CA THR A 27 1.61 6.97 2.57
C THR A 27 0.92 7.97 1.67
N ASN A 28 -0.37 7.78 1.49
CA ASN A 28 -1.22 8.68 0.70
C ASN A 28 -2.18 9.38 1.62
N ARG A 29 -2.37 10.66 1.38
CA ARG A 29 -3.39 11.40 2.08
C ARG A 29 -4.70 11.29 1.32
N GLY A 30 -5.80 11.14 2.04
CA GLY A 30 -7.11 11.12 1.42
C GLY A 30 -7.95 9.96 1.88
N GLU A 31 -8.45 9.21 0.92
CA GLU A 31 -9.39 8.15 1.18
C GLU A 31 -8.80 7.03 2.02
N GLU A 32 -9.51 6.63 3.07
CA GLU A 32 -9.05 5.55 3.93
C GLU A 32 -9.63 4.23 3.49
N ILE A 33 -8.92 3.17 3.81
CA ILE A 33 -9.42 1.83 3.60
C ILE A 33 -10.49 1.57 4.64
N PRO A 34 -11.67 1.06 4.25
CA PRO A 34 -12.70 0.74 5.24
C PRO A 34 -12.17 -0.21 6.28
N LYS A 35 -12.58 0.03 7.51
CA LYS A 35 -12.10 -0.76 8.63
C LYS A 35 -12.40 -2.23 8.42
N GLY A 36 -11.40 -3.06 8.65
CA GLY A 36 -11.55 -4.49 8.48
C GLY A 36 -11.29 -4.99 7.08
N GLU A 37 -10.99 -4.09 6.14
CA GLU A 37 -10.76 -4.50 4.77
C GLU A 37 -9.31 -4.34 4.34
N GLU A 38 -8.42 -4.17 5.29
CA GLU A 38 -7.01 -3.91 4.97
C GLU A 38 -6.36 -5.05 4.20
N GLU A 39 -6.85 -6.26 4.36
CA GLU A 39 -6.32 -7.38 3.60
C GLU A 39 -7.10 -7.64 2.34
N LYS A 40 -8.35 -7.25 2.33
CA LYS A 40 -9.21 -7.50 1.17
C LYS A 40 -8.82 -6.68 -0.04
N ILE A 41 -8.18 -5.55 0.17
CA ILE A 41 -7.80 -4.69 -0.96
C ILE A 41 -6.79 -5.36 -1.87
N PHE A 42 -6.16 -6.45 -1.42
CA PHE A 42 -5.22 -7.19 -2.25
C PHE A 42 -5.89 -8.30 -3.03
N GLU A 43 -7.19 -8.47 -2.87
CA GLU A 43 -7.92 -9.45 -3.66
C GLU A 43 -8.17 -8.92 -5.04
N ARG A 44 -8.27 -9.82 -5.99
CA ARG A 44 -8.52 -9.42 -7.36
C ARG A 44 -9.84 -8.70 -7.49
N PHE A 45 -9.84 -7.62 -8.25
CA PHE A 45 -11.04 -6.86 -8.57
C PHE A 45 -11.68 -6.19 -7.36
N TYR A 46 -10.96 -6.12 -6.25
CA TYR A 46 -11.47 -5.41 -5.09
C TYR A 46 -11.61 -3.92 -5.39
N ARG A 47 -12.66 -3.32 -4.90
CA ARG A 47 -12.87 -1.88 -4.98
C ARG A 47 -13.35 -1.37 -3.64
N ILE A 48 -12.84 -0.23 -3.25
CA ILE A 48 -13.25 0.38 -1.99
C ILE A 48 -14.71 0.81 -2.05
N ASP A 49 -15.13 1.37 -3.17
CA ASP A 49 -16.50 1.85 -3.34
C ASP A 49 -16.98 1.45 -4.72
N LYS A 50 -17.85 0.48 -4.75
CA LYS A 50 -18.27 -0.10 -6.02
C LYS A 50 -19.12 0.82 -6.85
N SER A 51 -19.74 1.81 -6.24
CA SER A 51 -20.60 2.73 -6.96
C SER A 51 -19.85 3.93 -7.51
N ARG A 52 -18.59 4.02 -7.25
CA ARG A 52 -17.81 5.19 -7.64
C ARG A 52 -17.27 5.05 -9.06
N ASN A 53 -16.65 6.10 -9.50
CA ASN A 53 -16.10 6.13 -10.84
C ASN A 53 -14.87 5.25 -10.95
N ARG A 54 -14.31 5.23 -12.14
CA ARG A 54 -13.21 4.33 -12.43
C ARG A 54 -11.95 4.57 -11.64
N SER A 55 -11.73 5.77 -11.18
CA SER A 55 -10.52 6.01 -10.41
C SER A 55 -10.48 5.17 -9.15
N GLU A 56 -11.64 4.75 -8.68
CA GLU A 56 -11.70 3.90 -7.49
C GLU A 56 -11.30 2.47 -7.81
N GLY A 57 -11.28 2.11 -9.07
CA GLY A 57 -10.93 0.75 -9.45
C GLY A 57 -9.45 0.49 -9.56
N ARG A 58 -8.62 1.49 -9.22
CA ARG A 58 -7.18 1.32 -9.36
C ARG A 58 -6.62 0.19 -8.52
N TYR A 59 -7.33 -0.23 -7.49
CA TYR A 59 -6.86 -1.34 -6.67
C TYR A 59 -7.15 -2.70 -7.30
N GLY A 60 -7.94 -2.76 -8.35
CA GLY A 60 -8.47 -4.01 -8.86
C GLY A 60 -7.47 -5.13 -9.01
N LEU A 61 -6.60 -5.07 -10.01
CA LEU A 61 -5.60 -6.10 -10.21
C LEU A 61 -4.21 -5.70 -9.72
N GLY A 62 -3.95 -4.40 -9.69
CA GLY A 62 -2.61 -3.91 -9.38
C GLY A 62 -2.06 -4.39 -8.06
N LEU A 63 -2.84 -4.26 -7.00
CA LEU A 63 -2.38 -4.67 -5.68
C LEU A 63 -2.29 -6.18 -5.57
N ALA A 64 -3.19 -6.92 -6.21
CA ALA A 64 -3.12 -8.38 -6.18
C ALA A 64 -1.85 -8.87 -6.86
N ILE A 65 -1.49 -8.26 -7.97
CA ILE A 65 -0.27 -8.60 -8.68
C ILE A 65 0.95 -8.24 -7.84
N ALA A 66 0.93 -7.06 -7.24
CA ALA A 66 2.05 -6.62 -6.41
C ALA A 66 2.28 -7.59 -5.25
N LYS A 67 1.21 -8.01 -4.59
CA LYS A 67 1.34 -8.93 -3.47
C LYS A 67 1.89 -10.26 -3.94
N SER A 68 1.40 -10.75 -5.07
CA SER A 68 1.86 -12.03 -5.60
C SER A 68 3.34 -11.98 -5.93
N LEU A 69 3.79 -10.91 -6.58
CA LEU A 69 5.19 -10.78 -6.93
C LEU A 69 6.08 -10.69 -5.70
N LEU A 70 5.63 -9.94 -4.71
CA LEU A 70 6.41 -9.83 -3.48
C LEU A 70 6.53 -11.15 -2.75
N GLU A 71 5.44 -11.92 -2.71
CA GLU A 71 5.48 -13.20 -2.05
C GLU A 71 6.40 -14.18 -2.76
N GLN A 72 6.50 -14.08 -4.07
CA GLN A 72 7.44 -14.91 -4.82
C GLN A 72 8.89 -14.60 -4.44
N HIS A 73 9.15 -13.39 -3.98
CA HIS A 73 10.49 -12.98 -3.57
C HIS A 73 10.61 -12.95 -2.05
N LYS A 74 9.71 -13.63 -1.36
CA LYS A 74 9.73 -13.73 0.10
C LYS A 74 9.51 -12.39 0.77
N GLY A 75 8.86 -11.48 0.09
CA GLY A 75 8.50 -10.20 0.65
C GLY A 75 7.08 -10.23 1.18
N GLN A 76 6.72 -9.16 1.87
CA GLN A 76 5.39 -9.00 2.42
C GLN A 76 4.90 -7.60 2.14
N ILE A 77 3.59 -7.46 1.98
CA ILE A 77 2.96 -6.16 1.82
C ILE A 77 1.75 -6.09 2.73
N SER A 78 1.57 -4.95 3.34
CA SER A 78 0.43 -4.71 4.20
C SER A 78 -0.06 -3.29 4.00
N ALA A 79 -1.24 -3.01 4.51
CA ALA A 79 -1.84 -1.70 4.38
C ALA A 79 -2.58 -1.35 5.64
N SER A 80 -2.62 -0.06 5.94
CA SER A 80 -3.36 0.44 7.09
C SER A 80 -3.82 1.85 6.79
N SER A 81 -4.86 2.28 7.50
CA SER A 81 -5.40 3.62 7.33
C SER A 81 -5.71 4.21 8.69
N ALA A 82 -5.46 5.50 8.83
CA ALA A 82 -5.83 6.24 10.02
C ALA A 82 -5.67 7.73 9.73
N ASN A 83 -6.55 8.52 10.32
CA ASN A 83 -6.42 9.98 10.29
C ASN A 83 -6.34 10.55 8.88
N GLY A 84 -7.13 10.00 7.97
CA GLY A 84 -7.18 10.50 6.61
C GLY A 84 -6.00 10.10 5.77
N GLN A 85 -5.26 9.09 6.18
CA GLN A 85 -4.10 8.62 5.44
C GLN A 85 -4.14 7.12 5.27
N THR A 86 -3.58 6.64 4.18
CA THR A 86 -3.43 5.21 3.93
C THR A 86 -1.96 4.92 3.67
N THR A 87 -1.43 3.94 4.37
CA THR A 87 -0.02 3.56 4.25
C THR A 87 0.09 2.14 3.78
N PHE A 88 0.88 1.94 2.74
CA PHE A 88 1.29 0.61 2.27
C PHE A 88 2.71 0.38 2.74
N CYS A 89 2.94 -0.78 3.32
CA CYS A 89 4.28 -1.13 3.81
C CYS A 89 4.74 -2.41 3.15
N VAL A 90 5.88 -2.33 2.49
CA VAL A 90 6.51 -3.48 1.84
C VAL A 90 7.76 -3.81 2.62
N ARG A 91 7.95 -5.09 2.89
CA ARG A 91 9.12 -5.57 3.62
C ARG A 91 9.76 -6.74 2.89
N PHE A 92 11.03 -6.67 2.69
CA PHE A 92 11.77 -7.81 2.13
C PHE A 92 13.25 -7.78 2.48
#